data_69971b17154184c14efc5f26d6346486
#
_entry.id   69971b17154184c14efc5f26d6346486
#
_cell.length_a   1.000
_cell.length_b   1.000
_cell.length_c   1.000
_cell.angle_alpha   90.00
_cell.angle_beta   90.00
_cell.angle_gamma   90.00
#
_symmetry.space_group_name_H-M   'P 1'
#
loop_
_entity.id
_entity.type
_entity.pdbx_description
1 polymer ?
#
loop_
_entity_poly.entity_id
_entity_poly.type
_entity_poly.pdbx_seq_one_letter_code
_entity_poly.pdbx_strand_id
1 'polypeptide(L)'
;MNARIAFEINELPLFFLSHKNGRKTLEVEAFDGLLAASVQYDYERRPLTLKSEIKLGDKVEIILLSHRIELYVNGTLMDEEWPAGKALFEMGDGFVPEMQISVSEYAEDGATPPSVVSTFENAEGWYPGNGVFVGDCMPYRRADEYHVLYLKDRHQHGSKWGLGAHQWEHISTRDFKTWKVHPMAVAITDPREGSICTGSWIEKDGIEYLHYTVRMGRGIPAPIRRSVSTDGYHFVKDENFGFTVSEQYHRESARDPKVIKAEDGLYHMFLTTSLVKENKGCLAHYVSRDMESWEDFGAPIYVSADATQPECPDYFFYNGKYYLIFSLHGKAHYMISDKPFEGFVMPEDPIIPCRSVPKGAEWNGKLIFTGFRRIGGYGGAMTFKAATSKENGELVFEDL
;
A
#
# COMPACT_ATOMS: atom_id res chain seq x y z
N MET A 1 -14.21 -17.24 12.97
CA MET A 1 -14.44 -18.46 12.18
C MET A 1 -14.19 -18.08 10.74
N ASN A 2 -13.35 -18.84 10.06
CA ASN A 2 -13.11 -18.66 8.63
C ASN A 2 -13.96 -19.69 7.88
N ALA A 3 -14.68 -19.28 6.86
CA ALA A 3 -15.58 -20.15 6.12
C ALA A 3 -15.37 -20.00 4.60
N ARG A 4 -15.55 -21.10 3.88
CA ARG A 4 -15.60 -21.16 2.42
C ARG A 4 -17.01 -21.55 2.01
N ILE A 5 -17.60 -20.76 1.13
CA ILE A 5 -18.92 -21.00 0.53
C ILE A 5 -18.68 -21.20 -0.96
N ALA A 6 -19.04 -22.36 -1.51
CA ALA A 6 -18.77 -22.71 -2.90
C ALA A 6 -20.02 -23.21 -3.61
N PHE A 7 -20.25 -22.75 -4.84
CA PHE A 7 -21.36 -23.11 -5.71
C PHE A 7 -20.98 -22.95 -7.18
N GLU A 8 -21.84 -23.46 -8.08
CA GLU A 8 -21.68 -23.33 -9.51
C GLU A 8 -22.88 -22.57 -10.11
N ILE A 9 -22.64 -21.72 -11.09
CA ILE A 9 -23.68 -20.98 -11.81
C ILE A 9 -24.36 -21.89 -12.83
N ASN A 10 -25.37 -22.62 -12.40
CA ASN A 10 -26.09 -23.57 -13.26
C ASN A 10 -27.28 -22.94 -14.01
N GLU A 11 -27.79 -21.82 -13.51
CA GLU A 11 -28.90 -21.06 -14.12
C GLU A 11 -28.78 -19.56 -13.83
N LEU A 12 -29.42 -18.74 -14.63
CA LEU A 12 -29.56 -17.29 -14.44
C LEU A 12 -31.04 -16.91 -14.70
N PRO A 13 -31.64 -16.00 -13.90
CA PRO A 13 -31.04 -15.37 -12.73
C PRO A 13 -30.86 -16.35 -11.57
N LEU A 14 -29.79 -16.14 -10.78
CA LEU A 14 -29.54 -16.87 -9.56
C LEU A 14 -29.79 -15.94 -8.37
N PHE A 15 -30.45 -16.46 -7.34
CA PHE A 15 -30.65 -15.74 -6.08
C PHE A 15 -30.73 -16.71 -4.92
N PHE A 16 -29.96 -16.46 -3.87
CA PHE A 16 -30.13 -17.12 -2.58
C PHE A 16 -29.65 -16.23 -1.45
N LEU A 17 -30.13 -16.51 -0.25
CA LEU A 17 -29.75 -15.78 0.93
C LEU A 17 -29.77 -16.67 2.17
N SER A 18 -29.06 -16.23 3.22
CA SER A 18 -29.08 -16.83 4.55
C SER A 18 -29.54 -15.81 5.58
N HIS A 19 -30.25 -16.31 6.61
CA HIS A 19 -30.79 -15.50 7.70
C HIS A 19 -30.42 -16.11 9.05
N LYS A 20 -30.21 -15.23 10.03
CA LYS A 20 -30.10 -15.60 11.43
C LYS A 20 -30.95 -14.68 12.29
N ASN A 21 -31.84 -15.23 13.08
CA ASN A 21 -32.79 -14.47 13.92
C ASN A 21 -33.55 -13.36 13.17
N GLY A 22 -34.00 -13.66 11.95
CA GLY A 22 -34.73 -12.72 11.10
C GLY A 22 -33.87 -11.63 10.44
N ARG A 23 -32.55 -11.64 10.63
CA ARG A 23 -31.60 -10.73 9.98
C ARG A 23 -30.86 -11.45 8.85
N LYS A 24 -30.80 -10.82 7.68
CA LYS A 24 -30.03 -11.30 6.55
C LYS A 24 -28.54 -11.29 6.90
N THR A 25 -27.84 -12.41 6.72
CA THR A 25 -26.43 -12.58 7.03
C THR A 25 -25.55 -12.67 5.80
N LEU A 26 -26.10 -13.30 4.73
CA LEU A 26 -25.48 -13.40 3.42
C LEU A 26 -26.57 -13.32 2.36
N GLU A 27 -26.27 -12.69 1.24
CA GLU A 27 -27.12 -12.64 0.04
C GLU A 27 -26.24 -12.74 -1.20
N VAL A 28 -26.63 -13.60 -2.12
CA VAL A 28 -25.97 -13.71 -3.43
C VAL A 28 -27.04 -13.54 -4.50
N GLU A 29 -26.77 -12.65 -5.42
CA GLU A 29 -27.59 -12.45 -6.62
C GLU A 29 -26.71 -12.45 -7.86
N ALA A 30 -27.20 -13.07 -8.92
CA ALA A 30 -26.56 -13.02 -10.23
C ALA A 30 -27.60 -12.77 -11.30
N PHE A 31 -27.43 -11.70 -12.03
CA PHE A 31 -28.31 -11.25 -13.08
C PHE A 31 -27.53 -10.57 -14.19
N ASP A 32 -27.89 -10.83 -15.45
CA ASP A 32 -27.28 -10.20 -16.64
C ASP A 32 -25.74 -10.28 -16.70
N GLY A 33 -25.20 -11.46 -16.32
CA GLY A 33 -23.76 -11.69 -16.36
C GLY A 33 -22.97 -11.08 -15.20
N LEU A 34 -23.64 -10.48 -14.21
CA LEU A 34 -23.02 -9.92 -13.01
C LEU A 34 -23.44 -10.69 -11.76
N LEU A 35 -22.51 -10.97 -10.89
CA LEU A 35 -22.71 -11.52 -9.55
C LEU A 35 -22.41 -10.47 -8.51
N ALA A 36 -23.26 -10.39 -7.49
CA ALA A 36 -23.06 -9.62 -6.28
C ALA A 36 -23.22 -10.52 -5.05
N ALA A 37 -22.23 -10.58 -4.20
CA ALA A 37 -22.24 -11.32 -2.95
C ALA A 37 -22.13 -10.33 -1.78
N SER A 38 -23.20 -10.22 -0.98
CA SER A 38 -23.31 -9.28 0.14
C SER A 38 -23.25 -10.03 1.46
N VAL A 39 -22.32 -9.67 2.33
CA VAL A 39 -22.12 -10.29 3.65
C VAL A 39 -22.25 -9.25 4.74
N GLN A 40 -23.03 -9.55 5.77
CA GLN A 40 -23.18 -8.69 6.93
C GLN A 40 -22.16 -9.02 8.02
N TYR A 41 -21.51 -7.99 8.54
CA TYR A 41 -20.59 -8.03 9.67
C TYR A 41 -21.16 -7.25 10.86
N ASP A 42 -20.76 -7.60 12.07
CA ASP A 42 -21.35 -7.07 13.32
C ASP A 42 -21.03 -5.58 13.55
N TYR A 43 -19.86 -5.12 13.14
CA TYR A 43 -19.46 -3.69 13.23
C TYR A 43 -19.73 -2.89 11.95
N GLU A 44 -20.26 -3.52 10.90
CA GLU A 44 -20.61 -2.83 9.66
C GLU A 44 -22.10 -2.42 9.66
N ARG A 45 -22.37 -1.15 9.35
CA ARG A 45 -23.76 -0.64 9.26
C ARG A 45 -24.51 -1.21 8.08
N ARG A 46 -23.80 -1.55 7.00
CA ARG A 46 -24.33 -2.12 5.75
C ARG A 46 -23.55 -3.37 5.41
N PRO A 47 -24.13 -4.33 4.70
CA PRO A 47 -23.39 -5.45 4.18
C PRO A 47 -22.27 -4.96 3.26
N LEU A 48 -21.16 -5.66 3.27
CA LEU A 48 -20.10 -5.51 2.29
C LEU A 48 -20.46 -6.36 1.07
N THR A 49 -20.31 -5.78 -0.11
CA THR A 49 -20.72 -6.42 -1.37
C THR A 49 -19.53 -6.57 -2.29
N LEU A 50 -19.20 -7.81 -2.62
CA LEU A 50 -18.23 -8.17 -3.65
C LEU A 50 -18.94 -8.41 -4.98
N LYS A 51 -18.26 -8.09 -6.09
CA LYS A 51 -18.83 -8.17 -7.43
C LYS A 51 -17.90 -8.84 -8.43
N SER A 52 -18.48 -9.57 -9.37
CA SER A 52 -17.73 -10.14 -10.49
C SER A 52 -18.61 -10.32 -11.71
N GLU A 53 -18.02 -10.24 -12.90
CA GLU A 53 -18.60 -10.81 -14.09
C GLU A 53 -18.61 -12.33 -13.98
N ILE A 54 -19.71 -12.96 -14.45
CA ILE A 54 -19.89 -14.41 -14.43
C ILE A 54 -20.65 -14.89 -15.67
N LYS A 55 -20.55 -16.19 -15.93
CA LYS A 55 -21.30 -16.91 -16.95
C LYS A 55 -21.78 -18.28 -16.44
N LEU A 56 -22.66 -18.92 -17.18
CA LEU A 56 -23.10 -20.28 -16.88
C LEU A 56 -21.90 -21.24 -16.86
N GLY A 57 -21.87 -22.11 -15.87
CA GLY A 57 -20.81 -23.10 -15.64
C GLY A 57 -19.65 -22.56 -14.79
N ASP A 58 -19.62 -21.28 -14.43
CA ASP A 58 -18.57 -20.75 -13.55
C ASP A 58 -18.70 -21.29 -12.12
N LYS A 59 -17.55 -21.62 -11.54
CA LYS A 59 -17.42 -22.03 -10.14
C LYS A 59 -17.08 -20.81 -9.31
N VAL A 60 -17.91 -20.54 -8.32
CA VAL A 60 -17.79 -19.38 -7.43
C VAL A 60 -17.42 -19.83 -6.04
N GLU A 61 -16.48 -19.12 -5.42
CA GLU A 61 -16.11 -19.31 -4.03
C GLU A 61 -16.11 -17.96 -3.30
N ILE A 62 -16.75 -17.90 -2.14
CA ILE A 62 -16.72 -16.77 -1.24
C ILE A 62 -15.96 -17.22 0.02
N ILE A 63 -14.85 -16.57 0.32
CA ILE A 63 -14.02 -16.86 1.49
C ILE A 63 -14.26 -15.77 2.54
N LEU A 64 -14.73 -16.19 3.72
CA LEU A 64 -14.96 -15.30 4.85
C LEU A 64 -13.82 -15.47 5.85
N LEU A 65 -12.96 -14.47 5.97
CA LEU A 65 -11.88 -14.40 6.96
C LEU A 65 -12.24 -13.39 8.05
N SER A 66 -11.51 -13.40 9.15
CA SER A 66 -11.75 -12.46 10.26
C SER A 66 -11.48 -10.98 9.89
N HIS A 67 -10.63 -10.76 8.90
CA HIS A 67 -10.16 -9.42 8.51
C HIS A 67 -10.33 -9.14 7.02
N ARG A 68 -10.80 -10.12 6.22
CA ARG A 68 -10.96 -10.00 4.77
C ARG A 68 -12.09 -10.90 4.27
N ILE A 69 -12.75 -10.49 3.23
CA ILE A 69 -13.69 -11.29 2.43
C ILE A 69 -13.20 -11.32 0.99
N GLU A 70 -13.23 -12.47 0.35
CA GLU A 70 -12.73 -12.69 -1.01
C GLU A 70 -13.78 -13.38 -1.88
N LEU A 71 -13.84 -13.00 -3.14
CA LEU A 71 -14.66 -13.61 -4.18
C LEU A 71 -13.77 -14.18 -5.28
N TYR A 72 -13.84 -15.48 -5.45
CA TYR A 72 -13.15 -16.18 -6.54
C TYR A 72 -14.15 -16.66 -7.59
N VAL A 73 -13.74 -16.59 -8.86
CA VAL A 73 -14.42 -17.22 -10.00
C VAL A 73 -13.42 -18.09 -10.73
N ASN A 74 -13.72 -19.39 -10.85
CA ASN A 74 -12.83 -20.39 -11.47
C ASN A 74 -11.39 -20.37 -10.88
N GLY A 75 -11.28 -20.16 -9.57
CA GLY A 75 -10.00 -20.10 -8.87
C GLY A 75 -9.23 -18.78 -9.00
N THR A 76 -9.78 -17.79 -9.70
CA THR A 76 -9.19 -16.45 -9.82
C THR A 76 -9.85 -15.49 -8.83
N LEU A 77 -9.05 -14.77 -8.03
CA LEU A 77 -9.53 -13.72 -7.13
C LEU A 77 -10.05 -12.53 -7.95
N MET A 78 -11.35 -12.33 -7.92
CA MET A 78 -12.03 -11.28 -8.69
C MET A 78 -12.28 -10.03 -7.87
N ASP A 79 -12.64 -10.19 -6.59
CA ASP A 79 -12.93 -9.07 -5.71
C ASP A 79 -12.60 -9.41 -4.24
N GLU A 80 -12.30 -8.38 -3.44
CA GLU A 80 -12.00 -8.53 -2.02
C GLU A 80 -12.33 -7.25 -1.25
N GLU A 81 -12.66 -7.39 0.04
CA GLU A 81 -12.95 -6.26 0.93
C GLU A 81 -12.48 -6.58 2.36
N TRP A 82 -12.27 -5.54 3.16
CA TRP A 82 -11.70 -5.64 4.52
C TRP A 82 -12.71 -5.19 5.56
N PRO A 83 -13.53 -6.10 6.12
CA PRO A 83 -14.56 -5.79 7.11
C PRO A 83 -13.97 -5.39 8.46
N ALA A 84 -14.82 -4.72 9.26
CA ALA A 84 -14.64 -4.64 10.69
C ALA A 84 -15.57 -5.63 11.40
N GLY A 85 -15.02 -6.32 12.42
CA GLY A 85 -15.78 -7.27 13.21
C GLY A 85 -15.87 -8.67 12.60
N LYS A 86 -16.93 -9.41 12.96
CA LYS A 86 -17.13 -10.79 12.55
C LYS A 86 -18.31 -10.89 11.59
N ALA A 87 -18.18 -11.77 10.61
CA ALA A 87 -19.32 -12.15 9.76
C ALA A 87 -20.47 -12.68 10.62
N LEU A 88 -21.68 -12.25 10.34
CA LEU A 88 -22.87 -12.78 11.01
C LEU A 88 -23.30 -14.14 10.47
N PHE A 89 -22.86 -14.50 9.27
CA PHE A 89 -23.07 -15.83 8.69
C PHE A 89 -22.31 -16.89 9.50
N GLU A 90 -22.97 -18.04 9.77
CA GLU A 90 -22.41 -19.20 10.42
C GLU A 90 -22.56 -20.46 9.54
N MET A 91 -21.63 -21.41 9.64
CA MET A 91 -21.62 -22.61 8.79
C MET A 91 -22.85 -23.49 8.88
N GLY A 92 -23.62 -23.39 9.96
CA GLY A 92 -24.88 -24.12 10.14
C GLY A 92 -26.11 -23.38 9.61
N ASP A 93 -25.96 -22.17 9.08
CA ASP A 93 -27.07 -21.40 8.54
C ASP A 93 -27.53 -22.01 7.21
N GLY A 94 -28.84 -22.17 7.06
CA GLY A 94 -29.44 -22.64 5.81
C GLY A 94 -29.60 -21.52 4.79
N PHE A 95 -29.83 -21.92 3.53
CA PHE A 95 -30.06 -20.97 2.42
C PHE A 95 -31.52 -21.04 1.96
N VAL A 96 -32.06 -19.91 1.52
CA VAL A 96 -33.39 -19.75 0.97
C VAL A 96 -33.32 -19.05 -0.40
N PRO A 97 -33.82 -19.67 -1.48
CA PRO A 97 -34.29 -21.06 -1.57
C PRO A 97 -33.17 -22.07 -1.27
N GLU A 98 -33.58 -23.30 -0.95
CA GLU A 98 -32.60 -24.38 -0.74
C GLU A 98 -31.84 -24.65 -2.04
N MET A 99 -30.51 -24.66 -1.95
CA MET A 99 -29.61 -24.80 -3.09
C MET A 99 -28.45 -25.73 -2.77
N GLN A 100 -27.85 -26.29 -3.82
CA GLN A 100 -26.63 -27.08 -3.69
C GLN A 100 -25.41 -26.16 -3.47
N ILE A 101 -25.19 -25.77 -2.23
CA ILE A 101 -24.09 -24.91 -1.79
C ILE A 101 -23.22 -25.70 -0.82
N SER A 102 -21.92 -25.76 -1.08
CA SER A 102 -20.95 -26.34 -0.16
C SER A 102 -20.48 -25.28 0.82
N VAL A 103 -20.57 -25.57 2.12
CA VAL A 103 -20.02 -24.73 3.18
C VAL A 103 -19.01 -25.54 3.97
N SER A 104 -17.81 -25.07 4.12
CA SER A 104 -16.73 -25.74 4.85
C SER A 104 -15.89 -24.75 5.67
N GLU A 105 -15.17 -25.26 6.66
CA GLU A 105 -14.12 -24.47 7.30
C GLU A 105 -13.03 -24.13 6.27
N TYR A 106 -12.49 -22.93 6.39
CA TYR A 106 -11.36 -22.48 5.59
C TYR A 106 -10.16 -22.25 6.51
N ALA A 107 -9.09 -22.99 6.28
CA ALA A 107 -7.80 -22.70 6.87
C ALA A 107 -7.05 -21.76 5.91
N GLU A 108 -6.71 -20.57 6.39
CA GLU A 108 -5.77 -19.73 5.69
C GLU A 108 -4.42 -20.45 5.75
N ASP A 109 -3.99 -21.01 4.61
CA ASP A 109 -2.66 -21.58 4.51
C ASP A 109 -1.67 -20.43 4.72
N GLY A 110 -0.95 -20.46 5.83
CA GLY A 110 0.16 -19.52 6.09
C GLY A 110 1.34 -19.73 5.12
N ALA A 111 1.16 -20.55 4.10
CA ALA A 111 2.11 -20.72 3.03
C ALA A 111 2.12 -19.45 2.17
N THR A 112 3.20 -18.70 2.28
CA THR A 112 3.50 -17.63 1.34
C THR A 112 3.49 -18.22 -0.07
N PRO A 113 2.69 -17.71 -1.01
CA PRO A 113 2.70 -18.21 -2.37
C PRO A 113 4.12 -18.14 -2.93
N PRO A 114 4.58 -19.14 -3.68
CA PRO A 114 5.90 -19.12 -4.27
C PRO A 114 6.04 -17.89 -5.16
N SER A 115 7.23 -17.31 -5.21
CA SER A 115 7.55 -16.21 -6.12
C SER A 115 7.21 -16.61 -7.54
N VAL A 116 6.34 -15.84 -8.17
CA VAL A 116 5.95 -16.07 -9.57
C VAL A 116 6.82 -15.18 -10.45
N VAL A 117 7.49 -15.77 -11.42
CA VAL A 117 8.20 -15.01 -12.45
C VAL A 117 7.19 -14.62 -13.52
N SER A 118 6.95 -13.33 -13.68
CA SER A 118 6.17 -12.76 -14.76
C SER A 118 7.09 -12.00 -15.70
N THR A 119 6.84 -12.11 -17.00
CA THR A 119 7.51 -11.31 -18.03
C THR A 119 6.49 -10.38 -18.66
N PHE A 120 6.84 -9.10 -18.77
CA PHE A 120 6.13 -8.11 -19.57
C PHE A 120 7.17 -7.17 -20.19
N GLU A 121 6.89 -6.56 -21.32
CA GLU A 121 7.89 -5.78 -22.08
C GLU A 121 8.57 -4.70 -21.23
N ASN A 122 7.79 -4.00 -20.43
CA ASN A 122 8.23 -3.06 -19.41
C ASN A 122 7.10 -2.87 -18.40
N ALA A 123 7.39 -2.26 -17.26
CA ALA A 123 6.36 -1.94 -16.26
C ALA A 123 5.68 -0.57 -16.51
N GLU A 124 6.12 0.22 -17.50
CA GLU A 124 5.50 1.50 -17.82
C GLU A 124 4.06 1.28 -18.31
N GLY A 125 3.11 1.91 -17.63
CA GLY A 125 1.70 1.73 -17.91
C GLY A 125 1.08 0.42 -17.42
N TRP A 126 1.86 -0.43 -16.74
CA TRP A 126 1.37 -1.71 -16.21
C TRP A 126 0.57 -1.56 -14.93
N TYR A 127 -0.42 -2.40 -14.77
CA TYR A 127 -1.13 -2.69 -13.50
C TYR A 127 -1.64 -4.13 -13.51
N PRO A 128 -1.91 -4.75 -12.33
CA PRO A 128 -2.25 -6.17 -12.21
C PRO A 128 -3.50 -6.62 -12.97
N GLY A 129 -4.48 -5.74 -13.19
CA GLY A 129 -5.79 -6.10 -13.77
C GLY A 129 -6.78 -6.62 -12.72
N ASN A 130 -7.92 -7.15 -13.17
CA ASN A 130 -9.01 -7.66 -12.31
C ASN A 130 -9.42 -6.69 -11.19
N GLY A 131 -9.54 -5.40 -11.52
CA GLY A 131 -9.90 -4.36 -10.55
C GLY A 131 -8.78 -3.98 -9.57
N VAL A 132 -7.56 -4.49 -9.74
CA VAL A 132 -6.39 -4.12 -8.94
C VAL A 132 -5.55 -3.11 -9.69
N PHE A 133 -5.18 -2.03 -9.02
CA PHE A 133 -4.39 -0.92 -9.53
C PHE A 133 -3.13 -0.70 -8.69
N VAL A 134 -2.16 -0.04 -9.29
CA VAL A 134 -0.95 0.42 -8.62
C VAL A 134 -1.22 1.76 -7.95
N GLY A 135 -0.91 1.87 -6.67
CA GLY A 135 -0.85 3.13 -5.94
C GLY A 135 0.60 3.58 -5.73
N ASP A 136 0.87 4.29 -4.63
CA ASP A 136 2.18 4.86 -4.32
C ASP A 136 3.29 3.81 -4.41
N CYS A 137 4.36 4.16 -5.12
CA CYS A 137 5.50 3.30 -5.38
C CYS A 137 6.68 3.64 -4.47
N MET A 138 7.38 2.61 -4.00
CA MET A 138 8.53 2.70 -3.11
C MET A 138 9.68 1.89 -3.68
N PRO A 139 10.44 2.47 -4.63
CA PRO A 139 11.57 1.79 -5.23
C PRO A 139 12.77 1.73 -4.27
N TYR A 140 13.56 0.67 -4.39
CA TYR A 140 14.86 0.55 -3.74
C TYR A 140 15.77 -0.38 -4.54
N ARG A 141 17.07 -0.23 -4.33
CA ARG A 141 18.06 -1.16 -4.88
C ARG A 141 18.48 -2.15 -3.81
N ARG A 142 18.48 -3.43 -4.17
CA ARG A 142 19.03 -4.51 -3.35
C ARG A 142 19.94 -5.36 -4.20
N ALA A 143 21.23 -5.38 -3.86
CA ALA A 143 22.26 -6.03 -4.64
C ALA A 143 22.23 -5.60 -6.13
N ASP A 144 21.94 -6.53 -7.04
CA ASP A 144 21.86 -6.35 -8.48
C ASP A 144 20.42 -6.36 -9.01
N GLU A 145 19.43 -6.13 -8.14
CA GLU A 145 18.02 -6.01 -8.52
C GLU A 145 17.44 -4.64 -8.12
N TYR A 146 16.61 -4.10 -9.01
CA TYR A 146 15.77 -2.94 -8.73
C TYR A 146 14.43 -3.46 -8.25
N HIS A 147 14.06 -3.12 -7.04
CA HIS A 147 12.82 -3.53 -6.40
C HIS A 147 11.82 -2.39 -6.38
N VAL A 148 10.55 -2.72 -6.50
CA VAL A 148 9.44 -1.79 -6.32
C VAL A 148 8.43 -2.44 -5.38
N LEU A 149 8.22 -1.80 -4.23
CA LEU A 149 7.04 -2.02 -3.42
C LEU A 149 5.99 -1.02 -3.89
N TYR A 150 4.72 -1.42 -3.95
CA TYR A 150 3.65 -0.49 -4.31
C TYR A 150 2.38 -0.78 -3.53
N LEU A 151 1.59 0.27 -3.32
CA LEU A 151 0.28 0.10 -2.71
C LEU A 151 -0.65 -0.60 -3.68
N LYS A 152 -1.13 -1.78 -3.31
CA LYS A 152 -2.23 -2.45 -3.97
C LYS A 152 -3.50 -1.66 -3.70
N ASP A 153 -4.11 -1.10 -4.71
CA ASP A 153 -5.39 -0.42 -4.62
C ASP A 153 -6.48 -1.24 -5.30
N ARG A 154 -7.58 -1.40 -4.59
CA ARG A 154 -8.81 -1.95 -5.12
C ARG A 154 -9.94 -0.98 -4.76
N HIS A 155 -10.94 -0.85 -5.57
CA HIS A 155 -12.07 0.07 -5.37
C HIS A 155 -11.70 1.57 -5.34
N GLN A 156 -10.54 1.96 -5.94
CA GLN A 156 -10.15 3.36 -6.12
C GLN A 156 -10.16 4.14 -4.78
N HIS A 157 -9.48 3.61 -3.78
CA HIS A 157 -9.42 4.15 -2.42
C HIS A 157 -10.72 4.04 -1.62
N GLY A 158 -11.75 3.36 -2.15
CA GLY A 158 -13.08 3.29 -1.53
C GLY A 158 -13.21 2.29 -0.39
N SER A 159 -12.35 1.28 -0.34
CA SER A 159 -12.38 0.24 0.69
C SER A 159 -12.16 0.75 2.10
N LYS A 160 -12.59 -0.02 3.09
CA LYS A 160 -12.38 0.26 4.52
C LYS A 160 -12.77 1.68 4.91
N TRP A 161 -14.03 2.03 4.69
CA TRP A 161 -14.62 3.36 4.99
C TRP A 161 -13.95 4.55 4.29
N GLY A 162 -13.32 4.32 3.15
CA GLY A 162 -12.57 5.34 2.41
C GLY A 162 -11.16 5.57 2.94
N LEU A 163 -10.62 4.66 3.75
CA LEU A 163 -9.21 4.64 4.13
C LEU A 163 -8.32 3.95 3.11
N GLY A 164 -8.92 3.17 2.20
CA GLY A 164 -8.26 2.57 1.04
C GLY A 164 -7.95 1.09 1.17
N ALA A 165 -7.79 0.55 2.37
CA ALA A 165 -7.36 -0.84 2.63
C ALA A 165 -6.11 -1.24 1.82
N HIS A 166 -5.17 -0.30 1.62
CA HIS A 166 -3.97 -0.56 0.85
C HIS A 166 -3.05 -1.55 1.58
N GLN A 167 -2.43 -2.41 0.79
CA GLN A 167 -1.42 -3.39 1.19
C GLN A 167 -0.21 -3.22 0.28
N TRP A 168 0.95 -3.76 0.64
CA TRP A 168 2.15 -3.62 -0.18
C TRP A 168 2.41 -4.88 -0.98
N GLU A 169 2.29 -4.77 -2.29
CA GLU A 169 2.80 -5.75 -3.25
C GLU A 169 4.27 -5.50 -3.54
N HIS A 170 4.96 -6.52 -4.07
CA HIS A 170 6.40 -6.50 -4.29
C HIS A 170 6.78 -7.10 -5.63
N ILE A 171 7.52 -6.35 -6.44
CA ILE A 171 8.11 -6.81 -7.70
C ILE A 171 9.59 -6.42 -7.80
N SER A 172 10.38 -7.12 -8.59
CA SER A 172 11.77 -6.75 -8.88
C SER A 172 12.18 -7.02 -10.32
N THR A 173 13.26 -6.37 -10.75
CA THR A 173 13.82 -6.50 -12.08
C THR A 173 15.32 -6.25 -12.09
N ARG A 174 16.00 -6.72 -13.16
CA ARG A 174 17.40 -6.39 -13.46
C ARG A 174 17.56 -5.58 -14.74
N ASP A 175 16.52 -5.54 -15.57
CA ASP A 175 16.59 -5.00 -16.93
C ASP A 175 15.38 -4.12 -17.31
N PHE A 176 14.40 -3.93 -16.41
CA PHE A 176 13.12 -3.25 -16.63
C PHE A 176 12.25 -3.87 -17.73
N LYS A 177 12.57 -5.10 -18.15
CA LYS A 177 11.82 -5.88 -19.15
C LYS A 177 11.27 -7.16 -18.57
N THR A 178 12.07 -7.82 -17.73
CA THR A 178 11.68 -9.04 -17.03
C THR A 178 11.46 -8.73 -15.58
N TRP A 179 10.27 -9.03 -15.08
CA TRP A 179 9.88 -8.73 -13.70
C TRP A 179 9.55 -10.01 -12.96
N LYS A 180 9.96 -10.06 -11.70
CA LYS A 180 9.57 -11.09 -10.74
C LYS A 180 8.48 -10.52 -9.85
N VAL A 181 7.43 -11.30 -9.61
CA VAL A 181 6.43 -10.99 -8.60
C VAL A 181 6.77 -11.78 -7.33
N HIS A 182 6.88 -11.09 -6.22
CA HIS A 182 7.21 -11.66 -4.93
C HIS A 182 5.95 -11.80 -4.06
N PRO A 183 6.03 -12.50 -2.92
CA PRO A 183 4.97 -12.48 -1.94
C PRO A 183 4.62 -11.06 -1.50
N MET A 184 3.35 -10.83 -1.14
CA MET A 184 2.89 -9.56 -0.59
C MET A 184 3.77 -9.17 0.62
N ALA A 185 4.36 -7.98 0.57
CA ALA A 185 5.33 -7.57 1.57
C ALA A 185 4.67 -7.12 2.89
N VAL A 186 3.53 -6.41 2.81
CA VAL A 186 2.80 -6.00 4.01
C VAL A 186 1.30 -6.13 3.76
N ALA A 187 0.65 -7.07 4.45
CA ALA A 187 -0.79 -7.31 4.38
C ALA A 187 -1.54 -6.63 5.54
N ILE A 188 -2.82 -6.31 5.34
CA ILE A 188 -3.75 -6.03 6.44
C ILE A 188 -4.09 -7.37 7.11
N THR A 189 -3.76 -7.49 8.40
CA THR A 189 -3.96 -8.71 9.19
C THR A 189 -4.83 -8.47 10.44
N ASP A 190 -5.12 -7.21 10.77
CA ASP A 190 -5.98 -6.83 11.90
C ASP A 190 -7.21 -6.06 11.37
N PRO A 191 -8.45 -6.40 11.79
CA PRO A 191 -9.66 -5.69 11.38
C PRO A 191 -9.66 -4.18 11.68
N ARG A 192 -8.83 -3.72 12.62
CA ARG A 192 -8.67 -2.31 12.96
C ARG A 192 -7.77 -1.54 11.99
N GLU A 193 -6.94 -2.22 11.22
CA GLU A 193 -6.09 -1.58 10.20
C GLU A 193 -6.97 -1.09 9.05
N GLY A 194 -6.93 0.21 8.79
CA GLY A 194 -7.71 0.82 7.72
C GLY A 194 -6.95 0.88 6.40
N SER A 195 -5.64 1.10 6.47
CA SER A 195 -4.75 1.16 5.31
C SER A 195 -3.30 1.11 5.77
N ILE A 196 -2.47 0.40 5.04
CA ILE A 196 -1.02 0.50 5.16
C ILE A 196 -0.57 1.60 4.21
N CYS A 197 -0.13 2.74 4.76
CA CYS A 197 0.33 3.86 3.94
C CYS A 197 1.72 3.60 3.35
N THR A 198 2.17 4.52 2.52
CA THR A 198 3.53 4.53 1.95
C THR A 198 4.61 4.50 3.04
N GLY A 199 5.80 4.11 2.67
CA GLY A 199 6.94 4.08 3.59
C GLY A 199 8.26 3.88 2.85
N SER A 200 9.19 3.14 3.46
CA SER A 200 10.50 2.88 2.88
C SER A 200 11.13 1.60 3.36
N TRP A 201 12.04 1.10 2.55
CA TRP A 201 12.96 0.00 2.84
C TRP A 201 14.28 0.52 3.38
N ILE A 202 14.89 -0.24 4.30
CA ILE A 202 16.28 -0.06 4.75
C ILE A 202 16.84 -1.40 5.20
N GLU A 203 18.15 -1.59 5.03
CA GLU A 203 18.88 -2.77 5.54
C GLU A 203 19.77 -2.36 6.71
N LYS A 204 19.85 -3.23 7.70
CA LYS A 204 20.78 -3.14 8.83
C LYS A 204 21.23 -4.52 9.26
N ASP A 205 22.55 -4.77 9.25
CA ASP A 205 23.18 -6.00 9.75
C ASP A 205 22.60 -7.29 9.14
N GLY A 206 22.27 -7.25 7.83
CA GLY A 206 21.69 -8.38 7.09
C GLY A 206 20.21 -8.60 7.32
N ILE A 207 19.54 -7.73 8.08
CA ILE A 207 18.09 -7.73 8.25
C ILE A 207 17.50 -6.55 7.48
N GLU A 208 16.45 -6.82 6.74
CA GLU A 208 15.73 -5.80 5.97
C GLU A 208 14.47 -5.37 6.69
N TYR A 209 14.23 -4.07 6.68
CA TYR A 209 13.12 -3.43 7.39
C TYR A 209 12.27 -2.62 6.41
N LEU A 210 10.96 -2.80 6.48
CA LEU A 210 9.96 -1.94 5.85
C LEU A 210 9.32 -1.10 6.94
N HIS A 211 9.51 0.22 6.89
CA HIS A 211 8.83 1.15 7.80
C HIS A 211 7.63 1.75 7.08
N TYR A 212 6.48 1.74 7.72
CA TYR A 212 5.20 2.22 7.17
C TYR A 212 4.31 2.79 8.27
N THR A 213 3.27 3.47 7.87
CA THR A 213 2.22 3.95 8.78
C THR A 213 0.96 3.13 8.58
N VAL A 214 0.25 2.85 9.66
CA VAL A 214 -1.08 2.22 9.62
C VAL A 214 -2.14 3.25 9.96
N ARG A 215 -3.05 3.55 9.03
CA ARG A 215 -4.25 4.35 9.31
C ARG A 215 -5.28 3.47 10.00
N MET A 216 -5.71 3.90 11.19
CA MET A 216 -6.62 3.11 12.04
C MET A 216 -8.07 3.62 12.02
N GLY A 217 -8.32 4.81 11.58
CA GLY A 217 -9.63 5.46 11.63
C GLY A 217 -9.57 6.87 12.17
N ARG A 218 -10.71 7.57 12.20
CA ARG A 218 -10.76 8.96 12.67
C ARG A 218 -10.51 9.05 14.17
N GLY A 219 -9.72 10.03 14.59
CA GLY A 219 -9.41 10.31 15.99
C GLY A 219 -8.42 9.34 16.62
N ILE A 220 -7.90 8.38 15.86
CA ILE A 220 -6.91 7.43 16.34
C ILE A 220 -5.54 7.82 15.77
N PRO A 221 -4.53 8.05 16.62
CA PRO A 221 -3.17 8.31 16.15
C PRO A 221 -2.70 7.22 15.19
N ALA A 222 -2.10 7.62 14.08
CA ALA A 222 -1.54 6.69 13.11
C ALA A 222 -0.17 6.20 13.60
N PRO A 223 -0.02 4.92 14.00
CA PRO A 223 1.26 4.40 14.45
C PRO A 223 2.19 4.18 13.26
N ILE A 224 3.46 4.50 13.46
CA ILE A 224 4.53 4.02 12.60
C ILE A 224 4.83 2.58 13.01
N ARG A 225 4.81 1.69 12.05
CA ARG A 225 5.05 0.25 12.20
C ARG A 225 6.20 -0.19 11.31
N ARG A 226 6.64 -1.43 11.48
CA ARG A 226 7.61 -2.05 10.58
C ARG A 226 7.32 -3.53 10.33
N SER A 227 7.83 -4.02 9.22
CA SER A 227 7.98 -5.46 8.94
C SER A 227 9.45 -5.77 8.74
N VAL A 228 9.84 -7.00 9.00
CA VAL A 228 11.24 -7.44 8.94
C VAL A 228 11.38 -8.66 8.03
N SER A 229 12.55 -8.77 7.38
CA SER A 229 12.89 -9.92 6.54
C SER A 229 14.38 -10.25 6.67
N THR A 230 14.74 -11.52 6.58
CA THR A 230 16.12 -12.00 6.49
C THR A 230 16.51 -12.44 5.09
N ASP A 231 15.55 -12.53 4.17
CA ASP A 231 15.79 -12.94 2.78
C ASP A 231 15.42 -11.84 1.75
N GLY A 232 14.77 -10.75 2.20
CA GLY A 232 14.35 -9.62 1.38
C GLY A 232 13.11 -9.86 0.53
N TYR A 233 12.43 -10.97 0.74
CA TYR A 233 11.23 -11.34 -0.02
C TYR A 233 10.05 -11.69 0.87
N HIS A 234 10.29 -12.31 2.02
CA HIS A 234 9.28 -12.68 3.00
C HIS A 234 9.37 -11.75 4.20
N PHE A 235 8.44 -10.83 4.30
CA PHE A 235 8.37 -9.87 5.39
C PHE A 235 7.34 -10.25 6.43
N VAL A 236 7.71 -10.14 7.69
CA VAL A 236 6.84 -10.42 8.84
C VAL A 236 6.69 -9.15 9.67
N LYS A 237 5.46 -8.81 10.05
CA LYS A 237 5.18 -7.66 10.93
C LYS A 237 5.90 -7.82 12.27
N ASP A 238 6.58 -6.78 12.71
CA ASP A 238 7.16 -6.70 14.04
C ASP A 238 6.12 -6.15 15.02
N GLU A 239 5.45 -7.05 15.72
CA GLU A 239 4.36 -6.69 16.65
C GLU A 239 4.85 -5.89 17.86
N ASN A 240 6.15 -5.94 18.17
CA ASN A 240 6.74 -5.22 19.29
C ASN A 240 7.15 -3.80 18.94
N PHE A 241 7.25 -3.47 17.64
CA PHE A 241 7.64 -2.14 17.19
C PHE A 241 6.42 -1.26 16.91
N GLY A 242 6.51 -0.02 17.36
CA GLY A 242 5.58 1.02 16.99
C GLY A 242 5.74 2.27 17.82
N PHE A 243 5.62 3.42 17.16
CA PHE A 243 5.57 4.70 17.86
C PHE A 243 4.61 5.67 17.15
N THR A 244 4.24 6.73 17.83
CA THR A 244 3.51 7.86 17.27
C THR A 244 4.34 9.13 17.44
N VAL A 245 4.20 10.05 16.51
CA VAL A 245 4.91 11.34 16.55
C VAL A 245 4.57 12.14 17.80
N SER A 246 5.44 13.07 18.20
CA SER A 246 5.27 13.94 19.34
C SER A 246 4.04 14.87 19.20
N GLU A 247 3.59 15.49 20.31
CA GLU A 247 2.34 16.30 20.35
C GLU A 247 2.42 17.61 19.58
N GLN A 248 3.61 18.03 19.19
CA GLN A 248 3.75 19.18 18.31
C GLN A 248 3.25 18.91 16.89
N TYR A 249 3.12 17.62 16.51
CA TYR A 249 2.68 17.18 15.20
C TYR A 249 1.26 16.60 15.25
N HIS A 250 0.58 16.66 14.11
CA HIS A 250 -0.76 16.10 13.95
C HIS A 250 -0.69 14.57 13.82
N ARG A 251 -0.95 13.88 14.93
CA ARG A 251 -0.74 12.43 15.10
C ARG A 251 -1.57 11.54 14.17
N GLU A 252 -2.80 11.95 13.87
CA GLU A 252 -3.70 11.17 13.00
C GLU A 252 -3.25 11.17 11.53
N SER A 253 -2.52 12.19 11.11
CA SER A 253 -2.09 12.37 9.74
C SER A 253 -0.61 12.05 9.51
N ALA A 254 0.15 11.68 10.54
CA ALA A 254 1.54 11.29 10.42
C ALA A 254 1.67 10.02 9.57
N ARG A 255 2.44 10.09 8.46
CA ARG A 255 2.55 8.99 7.50
C ARG A 255 3.80 9.05 6.65
N ASP A 256 3.96 8.06 5.78
CA ASP A 256 4.95 7.97 4.71
C ASP A 256 6.41 8.02 5.21
N PRO A 257 6.82 7.20 6.21
CA PRO A 257 8.16 7.28 6.76
C PRO A 257 9.24 6.95 5.72
N LYS A 258 10.17 7.86 5.50
CA LYS A 258 11.44 7.61 4.82
C LYS A 258 12.55 7.47 5.84
N VAL A 259 13.13 6.29 5.93
CA VAL A 259 14.25 5.97 6.84
C VAL A 259 15.54 5.86 6.04
N ILE A 260 16.59 6.49 6.54
CA ILE A 260 17.95 6.41 5.98
C ILE A 260 18.97 6.22 7.11
N LYS A 261 20.14 5.68 6.78
CA LYS A 261 21.34 5.77 7.62
C LYS A 261 22.22 6.88 7.07
N ALA A 262 22.59 7.83 7.93
CA ALA A 262 23.40 8.96 7.53
C ALA A 262 24.88 8.80 7.91
N GLU A 263 25.72 9.73 7.42
CA GLU A 263 27.19 9.74 7.67
C GLU A 263 27.55 10.02 9.13
N ASP A 264 26.66 10.65 9.90
CA ASP A 264 26.80 10.84 11.35
C ASP A 264 26.63 9.56 12.17
N GLY A 265 26.31 8.44 11.48
CA GLY A 265 26.12 7.12 12.06
C GLY A 265 24.72 6.90 12.64
N LEU A 266 23.85 7.90 12.59
CA LEU A 266 22.47 7.79 13.05
C LEU A 266 21.51 7.35 11.93
N TYR A 267 20.35 6.85 12.32
CA TYR A 267 19.22 6.66 11.44
C TYR A 267 18.33 7.90 11.53
N HIS A 268 17.89 8.40 10.37
CA HIS A 268 16.99 9.52 10.27
C HIS A 268 15.69 9.08 9.62
N MET A 269 14.56 9.60 10.11
CA MET A 269 13.24 9.34 9.56
C MET A 269 12.56 10.66 9.26
N PHE A 270 12.05 10.79 8.04
CA PHE A 270 11.23 11.92 7.59
C PHE A 270 9.79 11.47 7.42
N LEU A 271 8.85 12.24 7.94
CA LEU A 271 7.43 11.90 8.02
C LEU A 271 6.56 13.04 7.52
N THR A 272 5.60 12.71 6.66
CA THR A 272 4.50 13.62 6.31
C THR A 272 3.60 13.87 7.52
N THR A 273 3.39 15.13 7.89
CA THR A 273 2.43 15.54 8.92
C THR A 273 2.15 17.05 8.85
N SER A 274 1.65 17.65 9.93
CA SER A 274 1.49 19.10 10.11
C SER A 274 1.93 19.52 11.50
N LEU A 275 2.45 20.74 11.61
CA LEU A 275 2.64 21.42 12.88
C LEU A 275 1.28 21.86 13.44
N VAL A 276 0.96 21.45 14.67
CA VAL A 276 -0.35 21.71 15.28
C VAL A 276 -0.57 23.21 15.54
N LYS A 277 0.43 23.90 16.08
CA LYS A 277 0.30 25.33 16.45
C LYS A 277 0.21 26.24 15.23
N GLU A 278 1.07 26.02 14.25
CA GLU A 278 1.18 26.84 13.04
C GLU A 278 0.12 26.49 12.00
N ASN A 279 -0.52 25.32 12.13
CA ASN A 279 -1.43 24.74 11.15
C ASN A 279 -0.81 24.70 9.74
N LYS A 280 0.45 24.24 9.67
CA LYS A 280 1.21 24.11 8.42
C LYS A 280 1.61 22.66 8.17
N GLY A 281 1.50 22.22 6.91
CA GLY A 281 2.07 20.94 6.49
C GLY A 281 3.58 20.93 6.69
N CYS A 282 4.16 19.78 7.05
CA CYS A 282 5.59 19.66 7.23
C CYS A 282 6.08 18.22 7.03
N LEU A 283 7.39 18.08 6.86
CA LEU A 283 8.11 16.83 6.99
C LEU A 283 8.79 16.82 8.36
N ALA A 284 8.21 16.10 9.31
CA ALA A 284 8.81 15.92 10.63
C ALA A 284 10.11 15.13 10.52
N HIS A 285 11.06 15.40 11.40
CA HIS A 285 12.37 14.77 11.40
C HIS A 285 12.63 14.09 12.74
N TYR A 286 12.91 12.79 12.69
CA TYR A 286 13.26 11.96 13.84
C TYR A 286 14.61 11.31 13.64
N VAL A 287 15.28 10.99 14.75
CA VAL A 287 16.59 10.33 14.75
C VAL A 287 16.59 9.12 15.68
N SER A 288 17.41 8.14 15.36
CA SER A 288 17.59 6.92 16.14
C SER A 288 19.02 6.39 16.03
N ARG A 289 19.53 5.75 17.08
CA ARG A 289 20.81 5.03 17.05
C ARG A 289 20.68 3.60 16.58
N ASP A 290 19.48 3.03 16.72
CA ASP A 290 19.25 1.59 16.62
C ASP A 290 18.02 1.21 15.79
N MET A 291 17.19 2.17 15.38
CA MET A 291 15.84 2.02 14.78
C MET A 291 14.79 1.43 15.74
N GLU A 292 15.09 1.29 17.02
CA GLU A 292 14.13 0.84 18.03
C GLU A 292 13.47 2.03 18.74
N SER A 293 14.26 3.03 19.11
CA SER A 293 13.79 4.24 19.77
C SER A 293 14.06 5.46 18.90
N TRP A 294 13.02 6.28 18.70
CA TRP A 294 13.08 7.46 17.86
C TRP A 294 12.86 8.74 18.68
N GLU A 295 13.78 9.67 18.52
CA GLU A 295 13.74 10.98 19.17
C GLU A 295 13.43 12.06 18.12
N ASP A 296 12.62 13.04 18.51
CA ASP A 296 12.33 14.20 17.67
C ASP A 296 13.63 15.02 17.50
N PHE A 297 14.00 15.32 16.26
CA PHE A 297 15.19 16.12 15.95
C PHE A 297 15.07 17.59 16.42
N GLY A 298 13.84 18.00 16.76
CA GLY A 298 13.53 19.33 17.29
C GLY A 298 12.99 20.31 16.26
N ALA A 299 13.17 20.06 14.97
CA ALA A 299 12.58 20.84 13.89
C ALA A 299 12.30 19.98 12.69
N PRO A 300 11.20 20.25 11.93
CA PRO A 300 10.94 19.63 10.64
C PRO A 300 12.05 19.95 9.64
N ILE A 301 12.36 19.01 8.74
CA ILE A 301 13.31 19.27 7.64
C ILE A 301 12.70 20.18 6.55
N TYR A 302 11.36 20.22 6.47
CA TYR A 302 10.61 21.08 5.56
C TYR A 302 9.29 21.52 6.18
N VAL A 303 8.88 22.76 5.93
CA VAL A 303 7.58 23.31 6.33
C VAL A 303 6.92 23.96 5.12
N SER A 304 5.68 23.58 4.83
CA SER A 304 4.88 24.17 3.75
C SER A 304 4.51 25.61 4.05
N ALA A 305 4.22 26.38 3.01
CA ALA A 305 3.73 27.74 3.16
C ALA A 305 2.34 27.80 3.82
N ASP A 306 1.54 26.76 3.61
CA ASP A 306 0.16 26.60 4.08
C ASP A 306 -0.08 25.26 4.82
N ALA A 307 -1.34 24.90 5.04
CA ALA A 307 -1.73 23.66 5.71
C ALA A 307 -1.57 22.39 4.84
N THR A 308 -1.20 22.53 3.57
CA THR A 308 -1.04 21.39 2.68
C THR A 308 0.17 20.56 3.10
N GLN A 309 -0.06 19.28 3.34
CA GLN A 309 0.98 18.36 3.77
C GLN A 309 1.84 17.94 2.57
N PRO A 310 3.18 18.00 2.68
CA PRO A 310 4.09 17.41 1.70
C PRO A 310 4.05 15.88 1.83
N GLU A 311 3.59 15.18 0.79
CA GLU A 311 3.33 13.73 0.84
C GLU A 311 4.49 12.92 0.30
N CYS A 312 4.61 11.68 0.80
CA CYS A 312 5.52 10.66 0.30
C CYS A 312 6.98 11.14 0.21
N PRO A 313 7.58 11.61 1.32
CA PRO A 313 8.95 12.09 1.28
C PRO A 313 9.91 11.01 0.81
N ASP A 314 10.94 11.44 0.07
CA ASP A 314 12.10 10.65 -0.24
C ASP A 314 13.38 11.46 0.01
N TYR A 315 14.48 10.78 0.29
CA TYR A 315 15.74 11.42 0.61
C TYR A 315 16.90 10.52 0.19
N PHE A 316 17.88 11.09 -0.51
CA PHE A 316 19.08 10.36 -0.91
C PHE A 316 20.25 11.32 -1.20
N PHE A 317 21.46 10.77 -1.18
CA PHE A 317 22.67 11.41 -1.66
C PHE A 317 22.99 10.87 -3.06
N TYR A 318 23.23 11.77 -4.01
CA TYR A 318 23.57 11.40 -5.37
C TYR A 318 24.48 12.44 -6.02
N ASN A 319 25.58 11.98 -6.62
CA ASN A 319 26.56 12.82 -7.30
C ASN A 319 27.01 14.08 -6.51
N GLY A 320 27.31 13.89 -5.21
CA GLY A 320 27.82 14.96 -4.35
C GLY A 320 26.78 15.93 -3.80
N LYS A 321 25.49 15.68 -4.00
CA LYS A 321 24.38 16.50 -3.50
C LYS A 321 23.37 15.66 -2.72
N TYR A 322 22.72 16.29 -1.75
CA TYR A 322 21.57 15.74 -1.02
C TYR A 322 20.29 16.21 -1.67
N TYR A 323 19.34 15.27 -1.83
CA TYR A 323 18.04 15.51 -2.42
C TYR A 323 16.95 15.22 -1.42
N LEU A 324 16.01 16.16 -1.26
CA LEU A 324 14.78 15.99 -0.51
C LEU A 324 13.62 16.07 -1.51
N ILE A 325 12.79 15.02 -1.55
CA ILE A 325 11.68 14.86 -2.48
C ILE A 325 10.39 14.80 -1.71
N PHE A 326 9.34 15.41 -2.24
CA PHE A 326 7.98 15.31 -1.74
C PHE A 326 6.96 15.75 -2.78
N SER A 327 5.72 15.32 -2.61
CA SER A 327 4.60 15.77 -3.44
C SER A 327 3.77 16.81 -2.72
N LEU A 328 3.50 17.93 -3.37
CA LEU A 328 2.75 19.05 -2.84
C LEU A 328 1.84 19.63 -3.94
N HIS A 329 0.57 19.88 -3.63
CA HIS A 329 -0.44 20.38 -4.59
C HIS A 329 -0.51 19.53 -5.87
N GLY A 330 -0.40 18.19 -5.73
CA GLY A 330 -0.49 17.24 -6.84
C GLY A 330 0.72 17.20 -7.76
N LYS A 331 1.84 17.81 -7.39
CA LYS A 331 3.10 17.77 -8.12
C LYS A 331 4.23 17.27 -7.24
N ALA A 332 5.10 16.45 -7.79
CA ALA A 332 6.31 16.02 -7.12
C ALA A 332 7.41 17.06 -7.30
N HIS A 333 8.04 17.46 -6.20
CA HIS A 333 9.11 18.45 -6.14
C HIS A 333 10.38 17.82 -5.61
N TYR A 334 11.51 18.39 -6.00
CA TYR A 334 12.79 18.10 -5.35
C TYR A 334 13.50 19.38 -4.92
N MET A 335 14.25 19.26 -3.84
CA MET A 335 15.14 20.27 -3.32
C MET A 335 16.56 19.72 -3.27
N ILE A 336 17.56 20.58 -3.35
CA ILE A 336 18.99 20.24 -3.41
C ILE A 336 19.72 20.94 -2.28
N SER A 337 20.67 20.23 -1.66
CA SER A 337 21.59 20.82 -0.67
C SER A 337 23.00 20.25 -0.79
N ASP A 338 23.98 21.03 -0.39
CA ASP A 338 25.38 20.59 -0.15
C ASP A 338 25.56 19.97 1.24
N LYS A 339 24.56 20.11 2.11
CA LYS A 339 24.58 19.63 3.50
C LYS A 339 23.45 18.63 3.74
N PRO A 340 23.65 17.63 4.63
CA PRO A 340 22.70 16.53 4.75
C PRO A 340 21.30 16.94 5.23
N PHE A 341 21.15 17.87 6.17
CA PHE A 341 19.85 18.11 6.78
C PHE A 341 19.45 19.59 6.84
N GLU A 342 20.16 20.44 6.16
CA GLU A 342 19.91 21.89 6.12
C GLU A 342 20.25 22.49 4.76
N GLY A 343 19.82 23.72 4.51
CA GLY A 343 20.19 24.46 3.31
C GLY A 343 19.53 23.98 2.02
N PHE A 344 18.44 23.23 2.09
CA PHE A 344 17.70 22.78 0.92
C PHE A 344 17.07 23.93 0.17
N VAL A 345 17.36 24.01 -1.13
CA VAL A 345 16.79 25.01 -2.06
C VAL A 345 16.09 24.32 -3.22
N MET A 346 14.99 24.87 -3.68
CA MET A 346 14.35 24.45 -4.92
C MET A 346 15.13 25.00 -6.11
N PRO A 347 15.46 24.18 -7.13
CA PRO A 347 16.00 24.67 -8.39
C PRO A 347 14.94 25.46 -9.18
N GLU A 348 15.35 26.01 -10.33
CA GLU A 348 14.45 26.77 -11.19
C GLU A 348 13.26 25.92 -11.68
N ASP A 349 13.51 24.67 -12.08
CA ASP A 349 12.49 23.66 -12.39
C ASP A 349 12.53 22.52 -11.37
N PRO A 350 11.76 22.62 -10.28
CA PRO A 350 11.79 21.63 -9.21
C PRO A 350 10.90 20.41 -9.45
N ILE A 351 10.25 20.28 -10.62
CA ILE A 351 9.22 19.27 -10.85
C ILE A 351 9.83 17.96 -11.35
N ILE A 352 9.46 16.86 -10.71
CA ILE A 352 9.77 15.51 -11.17
C ILE A 352 8.65 15.05 -12.11
N PRO A 353 8.93 14.83 -13.41
CA PRO A 353 7.89 14.52 -14.40
C PRO A 353 7.51 13.02 -14.40
N CYS A 354 7.32 12.41 -13.24
CA CYS A 354 6.97 11.01 -13.06
C CYS A 354 5.62 10.81 -12.34
N ARG A 355 4.59 11.53 -12.83
CA ARG A 355 3.18 11.40 -12.41
C ARG A 355 2.98 11.54 -10.89
N SER A 356 2.21 10.59 -10.25
CA SER A 356 1.82 10.71 -8.85
C SER A 356 2.91 10.20 -7.90
N VAL A 357 3.22 10.99 -6.90
CA VAL A 357 4.07 10.70 -5.72
C VAL A 357 5.31 9.83 -5.98
N PRO A 358 6.14 10.15 -6.99
CA PRO A 358 7.29 9.34 -7.32
C PRO A 358 8.34 9.37 -6.20
N LYS A 359 8.98 8.23 -6.01
CA LYS A 359 10.20 8.07 -5.21
C LYS A 359 11.32 7.56 -6.10
N GLY A 360 12.58 7.76 -5.71
CA GLY A 360 13.75 7.44 -6.51
C GLY A 360 14.63 6.38 -5.88
N ALA A 361 15.27 5.58 -6.73
CA ALA A 361 16.39 4.73 -6.33
C ALA A 361 17.47 4.76 -7.43
N GLU A 362 18.74 4.64 -7.00
CA GLU A 362 19.85 4.58 -7.93
C GLU A 362 19.90 3.22 -8.64
N TRP A 363 20.06 3.25 -9.96
CA TRP A 363 20.29 2.08 -10.78
C TRP A 363 21.24 2.38 -11.93
N ASN A 364 22.36 1.63 -11.99
CA ASN A 364 23.37 1.77 -13.04
C ASN A 364 23.84 3.22 -13.27
N GLY A 365 24.07 3.97 -12.19
CA GLY A 365 24.58 5.35 -12.23
C GLY A 365 23.53 6.40 -12.57
N LYS A 366 22.25 6.03 -12.71
CA LYS A 366 21.12 6.97 -12.85
C LYS A 366 20.19 6.86 -11.67
N LEU A 367 19.44 7.91 -11.40
CA LEU A 367 18.26 7.84 -10.54
C LEU A 367 17.07 7.37 -11.38
N ILE A 368 16.38 6.35 -10.90
CA ILE A 368 15.12 5.92 -11.51
C ILE A 368 13.98 6.27 -10.56
N PHE A 369 13.12 7.16 -11.00
CA PHE A 369 11.89 7.54 -10.30
C PHE A 369 10.77 6.61 -10.72
N THR A 370 10.06 6.07 -9.73
CA THR A 370 8.89 5.21 -9.93
C THR A 370 7.69 5.85 -9.26
N GLY A 371 6.63 6.06 -10.03
CA GLY A 371 5.35 6.58 -9.60
C GLY A 371 4.21 5.86 -10.28
N PHE A 372 3.02 6.45 -10.29
CA PHE A 372 1.89 5.86 -10.99
C PHE A 372 1.01 6.92 -11.67
N ARG A 373 0.40 6.55 -12.78
CA ARG A 373 -0.59 7.36 -13.49
C ARG A 373 -1.99 6.88 -13.10
N ARG A 374 -2.78 7.75 -12.51
CA ARG A 374 -4.15 7.47 -12.07
C ARG A 374 -5.05 7.02 -13.22
N ILE A 375 -5.93 6.06 -12.96
CA ILE A 375 -6.94 5.55 -13.89
C ILE A 375 -8.30 5.59 -13.18
N GLY A 376 -9.10 6.60 -13.46
CA GLY A 376 -10.47 6.73 -12.94
C GLY A 376 -10.61 7.22 -11.50
N GLY A 377 -9.61 7.04 -10.65
CA GLY A 377 -9.64 7.43 -9.24
C GLY A 377 -8.26 7.58 -8.63
N TYR A 378 -8.01 6.96 -7.46
CA TYR A 378 -6.71 6.98 -6.82
C TYR A 378 -5.71 6.11 -7.57
N GLY A 379 -5.94 4.81 -7.65
CA GLY A 379 -5.01 3.85 -8.24
C GLY A 379 -4.91 3.94 -9.76
N GLY A 380 -3.87 3.33 -10.31
CA GLY A 380 -3.66 3.34 -11.74
C GLY A 380 -2.54 2.44 -12.21
N ALA A 381 -1.73 2.92 -13.15
CA ALA A 381 -0.67 2.19 -13.81
C ALA A 381 0.70 2.75 -13.43
N MET A 382 1.68 1.87 -13.23
CA MET A 382 3.06 2.22 -12.87
C MET A 382 3.73 3.05 -13.97
N THR A 383 4.55 4.03 -13.56
CA THR A 383 5.31 4.89 -14.47
C THR A 383 6.74 5.07 -13.98
N PHE A 384 7.67 5.29 -14.93
CA PHE A 384 9.08 5.49 -14.67
C PHE A 384 9.62 6.76 -15.31
N LYS A 385 10.67 7.33 -14.72
CA LYS A 385 11.55 8.34 -15.31
C LYS A 385 12.97 8.11 -14.84
N ALA A 386 13.92 8.10 -15.78
CA ALA A 386 15.32 8.14 -15.44
C ALA A 386 15.78 9.59 -15.27
N ALA A 387 16.79 9.80 -14.43
CA ALA A 387 17.41 11.10 -14.27
C ALA A 387 18.92 10.97 -14.02
N THR A 388 19.65 11.96 -14.52
CA THR A 388 21.04 12.26 -14.16
C THR A 388 21.09 13.66 -13.53
N SER A 389 22.22 14.07 -12.96
CA SER A 389 22.37 15.40 -12.40
C SER A 389 23.44 16.22 -13.14
N LYS A 390 23.20 17.52 -13.27
CA LYS A 390 24.22 18.51 -13.62
C LYS A 390 25.18 18.73 -12.44
N GLU A 391 26.27 19.47 -12.65
CA GLU A 391 27.24 19.86 -11.61
C GLU A 391 26.59 20.63 -10.44
N ASN A 392 25.61 21.47 -10.72
CA ASN A 392 24.87 22.21 -9.69
C ASN A 392 23.80 21.38 -8.97
N GLY A 393 23.62 20.10 -9.32
CA GLY A 393 22.67 19.19 -8.73
C GLY A 393 21.29 19.19 -9.42
N GLU A 394 21.02 20.06 -10.38
CA GLU A 394 19.75 19.99 -11.13
C GLU A 394 19.60 18.68 -11.88
N LEU A 395 18.41 18.07 -11.77
CA LEU A 395 18.12 16.80 -12.41
C LEU A 395 17.74 17.02 -13.89
N VAL A 396 18.26 16.14 -14.74
CA VAL A 396 17.92 16.05 -16.17
C VAL A 396 17.18 14.73 -16.37
N PHE A 397 15.92 14.82 -16.78
CA PHE A 397 15.03 13.67 -16.91
C PHE A 397 15.00 13.13 -18.34
N GLU A 398 14.87 11.82 -18.45
CA GLU A 398 14.72 11.11 -19.72
C GLU A 398 13.74 9.93 -19.53
N ASP A 399 13.23 9.38 -20.64
CA ASP A 399 12.45 8.15 -20.63
C ASP A 399 13.37 6.97 -20.29
N LEU A 400 12.81 5.97 -19.61
CA LEU A 400 13.55 4.77 -19.18
C LEU A 400 13.76 3.80 -20.36
#